data_a4e9486be80a05168782aa6b208d4f93
#
_entry.id   a4e9486be80a05168782aa6b208d4f93
#
_cell.length_a   1.000
_cell.length_b   1.000
_cell.length_c   1.000
_cell.angle_alpha   90.00
_cell.angle_beta   90.00
_cell.angle_gamma   90.00
#
_symmetry.space_group_name_H-M   'P 1'
#
loop_
_entity.id
_entity.type
_entity.pdbx_description
1 polymer ?
#
loop_
_entity_poly.entity_id
_entity_poly.type
_entity_poly.pdbx_seq_one_letter_code
_entity_poly.pdbx_strand_id
1 'polypeptide(L)'
;FTKLSEQFFHPLEDDVPRAQQIHPSVERCEAELVDRTQHMFSLTELRGPQWWSAWCIRVALRIVTFAGRVFFTQGWLGNAPGIHFGHWHIIDNGRRFLFCSNYDGNFGGYLDDFINGAAVGTTLAWRWTELLPRAPALEGQPGVAKPRSFPPTRFVIFRGVKCELRFKSYARDSMLPHVYRFDACNRTVDQINLATGLRDALFGERNEKNDDVIMRAIET
;
A
#
# COMPACT_ATOMS: atom_id res chain seq x y z
N PHE A 1 4.75 -31.17 -2.30
CA PHE A 1 3.72 -30.10 -2.19
C PHE A 1 4.37 -28.74 -1.93
N THR A 2 5.43 -28.63 -1.11
CA THR A 2 6.11 -27.37 -0.75
C THR A 2 6.76 -26.67 -1.95
N LYS A 3 7.48 -27.37 -2.83
CA LYS A 3 8.12 -26.76 -4.01
C LYS A 3 7.14 -26.21 -5.06
N LEU A 4 5.97 -26.83 -5.20
CA LEU A 4 4.92 -26.34 -6.10
C LEU A 4 4.26 -25.06 -5.56
N SER A 5 4.08 -24.97 -4.23
CA SER A 5 3.55 -23.75 -3.62
C SER A 5 4.50 -22.58 -3.75
N GLU A 6 5.81 -22.78 -3.57
CA GLU A 6 6.81 -21.73 -3.75
C GLU A 6 6.83 -21.18 -5.18
N GLN A 7 6.79 -22.04 -6.21
CA GLN A 7 6.71 -21.58 -7.60
C GLN A 7 5.41 -20.82 -7.94
N PHE A 8 4.32 -21.09 -7.21
CA PHE A 8 3.06 -20.37 -7.41
C PHE A 8 3.05 -19.00 -6.74
N PHE A 9 3.67 -18.85 -5.59
CA PHE A 9 3.59 -17.66 -4.75
C PHE A 9 4.82 -16.74 -4.91
N HIS A 10 6.00 -17.30 -5.21
CA HIS A 10 7.24 -16.54 -5.38
C HIS A 10 7.64 -16.55 -6.86
N PRO A 11 7.44 -15.45 -7.58
CA PRO A 11 8.01 -15.29 -8.91
C PRO A 11 9.53 -15.19 -8.80
N LEU A 12 10.23 -15.71 -9.81
CA LEU A 12 11.64 -15.44 -9.98
C LEU A 12 11.83 -13.93 -10.12
N GLU A 13 12.51 -13.30 -9.18
CA GLU A 13 12.79 -11.86 -9.16
C GLU A 13 13.92 -11.47 -10.12
N ASP A 14 14.57 -12.45 -10.73
CA ASP A 14 15.78 -12.28 -11.56
C ASP A 14 15.59 -11.40 -12.79
N ASP A 15 14.35 -11.11 -13.18
CA ASP A 15 14.00 -10.31 -14.37
C ASP A 15 13.86 -8.80 -14.13
N VAL A 16 14.13 -8.30 -12.92
CA VAL A 16 14.02 -6.85 -12.66
C VAL A 16 15.36 -6.18 -12.95
N PRO A 17 15.47 -5.33 -13.97
CA PRO A 17 16.69 -4.60 -14.26
C PRO A 17 17.18 -3.83 -13.03
N ARG A 18 18.50 -3.84 -12.77
CA ARG A 18 19.12 -3.10 -11.64
C ARG A 18 18.76 -1.61 -11.62
N ALA A 19 18.49 -1.02 -12.79
CA ALA A 19 18.05 0.36 -12.93
C ALA A 19 16.66 0.65 -12.31
N GLN A 20 15.89 -0.38 -11.95
CA GLN A 20 14.61 -0.25 -11.25
C GLN A 20 14.77 -0.35 -9.73
N GLN A 21 15.97 -0.64 -9.23
CA GLN A 21 16.25 -0.59 -7.80
C GLN A 21 16.27 0.86 -7.33
N ILE A 22 15.86 1.04 -6.07
CA ILE A 22 15.83 2.36 -5.44
C ILE A 22 17.26 2.87 -5.30
N HIS A 23 17.47 4.15 -5.59
CA HIS A 23 18.77 4.75 -5.37
C HIS A 23 19.11 4.76 -3.86
N PRO A 24 20.34 4.38 -3.42
CA PRO A 24 20.69 4.30 -2.00
C PRO A 24 20.49 5.58 -1.19
N SER A 25 20.53 6.76 -1.85
CA SER A 25 20.24 8.03 -1.17
C SER A 25 18.76 8.17 -0.81
N VAL A 26 17.84 7.66 -1.67
CA VAL A 26 16.40 7.67 -1.40
C VAL A 26 16.08 6.71 -0.25
N GLU A 27 16.69 5.52 -0.28
CA GLU A 27 16.54 4.52 0.80
C GLU A 27 17.01 5.08 2.15
N ARG A 28 18.14 5.79 2.19
CA ARG A 28 18.61 6.46 3.42
C ARG A 28 17.66 7.54 3.90
N CYS A 29 17.19 8.41 3.01
CA CYS A 29 16.21 9.43 3.37
C CYS A 29 14.91 8.81 3.90
N GLU A 30 14.46 7.69 3.33
CA GLU A 30 13.27 6.99 3.81
C GLU A 30 13.47 6.35 5.19
N ALA A 31 14.68 5.84 5.48
CA ALA A 31 15.00 5.27 6.78
C ALA A 31 14.93 6.29 7.93
N GLU A 32 15.11 7.59 7.64
CA GLU A 32 14.99 8.68 8.62
C GLU A 32 13.52 9.06 8.95
N LEU A 33 12.55 8.48 8.23
CA LEU A 33 11.13 8.87 8.33
C LEU A 33 10.29 7.90 9.18
N VAL A 34 10.93 7.06 10.00
CA VAL A 34 10.27 5.96 10.73
C VAL A 34 9.13 6.44 11.65
N ASP A 35 9.30 7.57 12.31
CA ASP A 35 8.37 8.10 13.30
C ASP A 35 7.45 9.21 12.75
N ARG A 36 7.29 9.28 11.44
CA ARG A 36 6.48 10.33 10.80
C ARG A 36 5.39 9.76 9.93
N THR A 37 4.22 10.37 10.01
CA THR A 37 3.12 10.11 9.08
C THR A 37 3.52 10.57 7.69
N GLN A 38 3.37 9.69 6.72
CA GLN A 38 3.62 9.93 5.31
C GLN A 38 2.34 9.86 4.49
N HIS A 39 2.44 10.25 3.24
CA HIS A 39 1.29 10.34 2.36
C HIS A 39 1.62 9.81 0.97
N MET A 40 0.74 9.00 0.41
CA MET A 40 0.86 8.47 -0.93
C MET A 40 -0.35 8.87 -1.77
N PHE A 41 -0.07 9.49 -2.92
CA PHE A 41 -1.02 9.63 -4.02
C PHE A 41 -0.52 8.83 -5.21
N SER A 42 -1.23 7.78 -5.57
CA SER A 42 -0.94 6.95 -6.72
C SER A 42 -2.02 7.14 -7.78
N LEU A 43 -1.61 7.52 -8.98
CA LEU A 43 -2.51 7.67 -10.12
C LEU A 43 -2.08 6.75 -11.26
N THR A 44 -3.02 5.93 -11.71
CA THR A 44 -2.81 4.94 -12.77
C THR A 44 -3.93 4.98 -13.78
N GLU A 45 -3.70 4.48 -15.00
CA GLU A 45 -4.74 4.29 -16.00
C GLU A 45 -5.35 2.89 -15.92
N LEU A 46 -6.60 2.76 -16.34
CA LEU A 46 -7.26 1.46 -16.45
C LEU A 46 -6.90 0.78 -17.78
N ARG A 47 -6.52 -0.50 -17.70
CA ARG A 47 -6.10 -1.31 -18.86
C ARG A 47 -7.26 -1.74 -19.72
N GLY A 48 -7.00 -1.88 -21.02
CA GLY A 48 -7.90 -2.51 -22.00
C GLY A 48 -9.22 -1.79 -22.16
N PRO A 49 -10.34 -2.49 -22.39
CA PRO A 49 -11.65 -1.85 -22.37
C PRO A 49 -11.91 -1.27 -20.99
N GLN A 50 -11.83 0.06 -20.86
CA GLN A 50 -11.84 0.76 -19.58
C GLN A 50 -13.09 0.46 -18.75
N TRP A 51 -14.26 0.32 -19.40
CA TRP A 51 -15.50 -0.03 -18.74
C TRP A 51 -15.44 -1.39 -18.02
N TRP A 52 -14.75 -2.38 -18.65
CA TRP A 52 -14.56 -3.70 -18.06
C TRP A 52 -13.61 -3.66 -16.88
N SER A 53 -12.46 -3.01 -17.02
CA SER A 53 -11.48 -2.84 -15.93
C SER A 53 -12.08 -2.07 -14.76
N ALA A 54 -12.84 -1.00 -15.03
CA ALA A 54 -13.57 -0.26 -14.01
C ALA A 54 -14.61 -1.12 -13.28
N TRP A 55 -15.34 -1.97 -14.02
CA TRP A 55 -16.28 -2.91 -13.42
C TRP A 55 -15.56 -3.94 -12.54
N CYS A 56 -14.49 -4.55 -13.03
CA CYS A 56 -13.69 -5.52 -12.29
C CYS A 56 -13.14 -4.91 -11.00
N ILE A 57 -12.60 -3.69 -11.04
CA ILE A 57 -12.09 -3.00 -9.84
C ILE A 57 -13.23 -2.72 -8.85
N ARG A 58 -14.39 -2.25 -9.31
CA ARG A 58 -15.52 -2.01 -8.42
C ARG A 58 -15.96 -3.29 -7.72
N VAL A 59 -16.02 -4.41 -8.43
CA VAL A 59 -16.33 -5.72 -7.83
C VAL A 59 -15.25 -6.12 -6.83
N ALA A 60 -13.97 -6.03 -7.21
CA ALA A 60 -12.86 -6.35 -6.34
C ALA A 60 -12.89 -5.52 -5.04
N LEU A 61 -13.07 -4.20 -5.15
CA LEU A 61 -13.15 -3.32 -3.97
C LEU A 61 -14.37 -3.62 -3.08
N ARG A 62 -15.50 -4.02 -3.65
CA ARG A 62 -16.66 -4.48 -2.86
C ARG A 62 -16.35 -5.75 -2.08
N ILE A 63 -15.66 -6.71 -2.72
CA ILE A 63 -15.21 -7.95 -2.05
C ILE A 63 -14.23 -7.61 -0.92
N VAL A 64 -13.23 -6.77 -1.18
CA VAL A 64 -12.26 -6.32 -0.17
C VAL A 64 -12.95 -5.60 0.99
N THR A 65 -13.91 -4.71 0.69
CA THR A 65 -14.68 -3.99 1.71
C THR A 65 -15.53 -4.96 2.55
N PHE A 66 -16.19 -5.92 1.92
CA PHE A 66 -16.97 -6.93 2.62
C PHE A 66 -16.07 -7.80 3.51
N ALA A 67 -14.96 -8.30 2.97
CA ALA A 67 -13.99 -9.08 3.74
C ALA A 67 -13.42 -8.27 4.92
N GLY A 68 -13.11 -6.98 4.70
CA GLY A 68 -12.66 -6.07 5.74
C GLY A 68 -13.66 -5.93 6.90
N ARG A 69 -14.95 -5.81 6.57
CA ARG A 69 -16.00 -5.69 7.59
C ARG A 69 -16.26 -6.98 8.37
N VAL A 70 -16.07 -8.14 7.75
CA VAL A 70 -16.40 -9.44 8.36
C VAL A 70 -15.21 -10.04 9.11
N PHE A 71 -14.01 -9.94 8.54
CA PHE A 71 -12.84 -10.65 9.03
C PHE A 71 -11.82 -9.76 9.74
N PHE A 72 -11.83 -8.44 9.48
CA PHE A 72 -10.83 -7.50 10.00
C PHE A 72 -11.49 -6.42 10.88
N THR A 73 -12.17 -6.85 11.93
CA THR A 73 -12.96 -5.97 12.82
C THR A 73 -12.12 -5.22 13.85
N GLN A 74 -10.81 -5.46 13.93
CA GLN A 74 -9.93 -4.90 14.97
C GLN A 74 -9.23 -3.60 14.59
N GLY A 75 -9.74 -2.87 13.63
CA GLY A 75 -9.24 -1.52 13.30
C GLY A 75 -8.00 -1.46 12.40
N TRP A 76 -7.45 -2.60 11.97
CA TRP A 76 -6.31 -2.64 11.06
C TRP A 76 -6.76 -2.87 9.62
N LEU A 77 -6.34 -1.99 8.72
CA LEU A 77 -6.63 -2.15 7.31
C LEU A 77 -5.79 -3.29 6.72
N GLY A 78 -6.41 -4.46 6.58
CA GLY A 78 -5.77 -5.61 5.93
C GLY A 78 -4.51 -6.13 6.62
N ASN A 79 -4.42 -6.05 7.96
CA ASN A 79 -3.22 -6.41 8.73
C ASN A 79 -2.01 -5.46 8.55
N ALA A 80 -2.25 -4.24 8.07
CA ALA A 80 -1.22 -3.22 7.94
C ALA A 80 -1.35 -2.21 9.10
N PRO A 81 -0.54 -2.33 10.16
CA PRO A 81 -0.69 -1.57 11.40
C PRO A 81 -0.40 -0.08 11.23
N GLY A 82 0.46 0.29 10.29
CA GLY A 82 0.89 1.67 10.06
C GLY A 82 -0.01 2.48 9.13
N ILE A 83 -1.19 1.99 8.71
CA ILE A 83 -2.06 2.72 7.78
C ILE A 83 -3.15 3.44 8.55
N HIS A 84 -3.19 4.78 8.47
CA HIS A 84 -4.24 5.59 9.04
C HIS A 84 -5.55 5.46 8.26
N PHE A 85 -5.47 5.65 6.95
CA PHE A 85 -6.60 5.45 6.04
C PHE A 85 -6.12 5.28 4.60
N GLY A 86 -6.98 4.70 3.78
CA GLY A 86 -6.77 4.55 2.34
C GLY A 86 -8.06 4.72 1.57
N HIS A 87 -8.01 5.45 0.47
CA HIS A 87 -9.14 5.71 -0.40
C HIS A 87 -8.83 5.30 -1.84
N TRP A 88 -9.79 4.64 -2.47
CA TRP A 88 -9.74 4.26 -3.88
C TRP A 88 -10.83 4.97 -4.65
N HIS A 89 -10.45 5.63 -5.74
CA HIS A 89 -11.38 6.34 -6.60
C HIS A 89 -11.17 5.97 -8.06
N ILE A 90 -12.26 5.76 -8.78
CA ILE A 90 -12.25 5.68 -10.22
C ILE A 90 -12.70 7.04 -10.74
N ILE A 91 -11.83 7.73 -11.44
CA ILE A 91 -12.01 9.09 -11.92
C ILE A 91 -11.98 9.16 -13.45
N ASP A 92 -12.17 10.34 -14.02
CA ASP A 92 -12.13 10.59 -15.46
C ASP A 92 -13.04 9.64 -16.26
N ASN A 93 -14.31 9.56 -15.88
CA ASN A 93 -15.31 8.71 -16.52
C ASN A 93 -14.89 7.22 -16.60
N GLY A 94 -14.18 6.74 -15.61
CA GLY A 94 -13.74 5.35 -15.57
C GLY A 94 -12.42 5.08 -16.28
N ARG A 95 -11.61 6.10 -16.55
CA ARG A 95 -10.32 5.96 -17.25
C ARG A 95 -9.16 5.81 -16.31
N ARG A 96 -9.23 6.42 -15.11
CA ARG A 96 -8.11 6.46 -14.16
C ARG A 96 -8.50 5.92 -12.81
N PHE A 97 -7.52 5.36 -12.13
CA PHE A 97 -7.63 4.85 -10.79
C PHE A 97 -6.70 5.63 -9.87
N LEU A 98 -7.29 6.31 -8.90
CA LEU A 98 -6.60 7.10 -7.90
C LEU A 98 -6.63 6.35 -6.57
N PHE A 99 -5.47 6.24 -5.93
CA PHE A 99 -5.33 5.75 -4.58
C PHE A 99 -4.64 6.80 -3.71
N CYS A 100 -5.24 7.10 -2.59
CA CYS A 100 -4.70 8.01 -1.58
C CYS A 100 -4.58 7.27 -0.26
N SER A 101 -3.45 7.40 0.41
CA SER A 101 -3.23 6.78 1.71
C SER A 101 -2.35 7.64 2.59
N ASN A 102 -2.62 7.62 3.90
CA ASN A 102 -1.71 8.09 4.92
C ASN A 102 -1.19 6.89 5.71
N TYR A 103 0.11 6.86 5.94
CA TYR A 103 0.78 5.75 6.59
C TYR A 103 1.95 6.26 7.45
N ASP A 104 2.38 5.44 8.39
CA ASP A 104 3.52 5.71 9.24
C ASP A 104 4.80 5.14 8.65
N GLY A 105 5.90 5.82 8.90
CA GLY A 105 7.23 5.33 8.58
C GLY A 105 7.65 5.48 7.13
N ASN A 106 8.57 4.63 6.68
CA ASN A 106 9.13 4.71 5.34
C ASN A 106 8.25 4.02 4.28
N PHE A 107 8.41 4.43 3.04
CA PHE A 107 7.63 3.91 1.92
C PHE A 107 7.86 2.42 1.65
N GLY A 108 9.10 1.95 1.87
CA GLY A 108 9.45 0.53 1.69
C GLY A 108 8.67 -0.35 2.65
N GLY A 109 8.72 -0.05 3.95
CA GLY A 109 7.98 -0.78 4.99
C GLY A 109 6.46 -0.73 4.78
N TYR A 110 5.93 0.43 4.41
CA TYR A 110 4.53 0.58 4.04
C TYR A 110 4.10 -0.37 2.90
N LEU A 111 4.94 -0.53 1.86
CA LEU A 111 4.64 -1.48 0.79
C LEU A 111 4.80 -2.94 1.23
N ASP A 112 5.71 -3.22 2.17
CA ASP A 112 5.87 -4.56 2.74
C ASP A 112 4.63 -5.01 3.51
N ASP A 113 3.93 -4.11 4.16
CA ASP A 113 2.63 -4.40 4.79
C ASP A 113 1.60 -4.90 3.77
N PHE A 114 1.53 -4.29 2.58
CA PHE A 114 0.67 -4.79 1.51
C PHE A 114 1.13 -6.14 0.96
N ILE A 115 2.43 -6.34 0.81
CA ILE A 115 3.01 -7.59 0.31
C ILE A 115 2.73 -8.74 1.28
N ASN A 116 2.83 -8.49 2.58
CA ASN A 116 2.73 -9.51 3.62
C ASN A 116 1.29 -9.68 4.14
N GLY A 117 0.59 -8.59 4.40
CA GLY A 117 -0.73 -8.60 5.03
C GLY A 117 -1.90 -8.59 4.06
N ALA A 118 -1.81 -7.83 2.97
CA ALA A 118 -2.94 -7.52 2.09
C ALA A 118 -2.75 -7.93 0.63
N ALA A 119 -1.85 -8.90 0.33
CA ALA A 119 -1.42 -9.24 -1.02
C ALA A 119 -2.57 -9.52 -2.00
N VAL A 120 -3.57 -10.30 -1.60
CA VAL A 120 -4.71 -10.66 -2.45
C VAL A 120 -5.57 -9.44 -2.77
N GLY A 121 -5.93 -8.66 -1.76
CA GLY A 121 -6.76 -7.46 -1.93
C GLY A 121 -6.07 -6.42 -2.81
N THR A 122 -4.79 -6.17 -2.56
CA THR A 122 -3.98 -5.24 -3.34
C THR A 122 -3.82 -5.70 -4.78
N THR A 123 -3.52 -6.99 -5.00
CA THR A 123 -3.44 -7.56 -6.36
C THR A 123 -4.76 -7.42 -7.11
N LEU A 124 -5.90 -7.72 -6.47
CA LEU A 124 -7.22 -7.59 -7.07
C LEU A 124 -7.54 -6.14 -7.46
N ALA A 125 -7.17 -5.16 -6.63
CA ALA A 125 -7.42 -3.75 -6.89
C ALA A 125 -6.58 -3.21 -8.06
N TRP A 126 -5.28 -3.52 -8.12
CA TRP A 126 -4.35 -2.90 -9.07
C TRP A 126 -4.05 -3.70 -10.34
N ARG A 127 -4.38 -4.97 -10.41
CA ARG A 127 -4.07 -5.80 -11.59
C ARG A 127 -4.63 -5.28 -12.93
N TRP A 128 -5.66 -4.46 -12.87
CA TRP A 128 -6.36 -3.89 -14.01
C TRP A 128 -5.83 -2.52 -14.41
N THR A 129 -4.70 -2.11 -13.82
CA THR A 129 -4.13 -0.79 -13.99
C THR A 129 -2.77 -0.82 -14.69
N GLU A 130 -2.39 0.30 -15.28
CA GLU A 130 -1.07 0.56 -15.86
C GLU A 130 -0.61 1.96 -15.51
N LEU A 131 0.69 2.22 -15.61
CA LEU A 131 1.25 3.54 -15.35
C LEU A 131 0.79 4.53 -16.40
N LEU A 132 0.61 5.79 -15.97
CA LEU A 132 0.37 6.89 -16.90
C LEU A 132 1.49 7.00 -17.95
N PRO A 133 1.17 7.38 -19.20
CA PRO A 133 2.19 7.74 -20.17
C PRO A 133 3.04 8.88 -19.60
N ARG A 134 4.35 8.68 -19.51
CA ARG A 134 5.27 9.76 -19.17
C ARG A 134 5.40 10.72 -20.34
N ALA A 135 5.54 12.02 -20.03
CA ALA A 135 5.88 13.01 -21.03
C ALA A 135 7.19 12.65 -21.75
N PRO A 136 7.31 12.89 -23.07
CA PRO A 136 8.46 12.47 -23.90
C PRO A 136 9.83 12.92 -23.40
N ALA A 137 9.90 13.97 -22.58
CA ALA A 137 11.15 14.53 -22.06
C ALA A 137 11.94 13.58 -21.12
N LEU A 138 11.33 12.49 -20.65
CA LEU A 138 12.00 11.47 -19.84
C LEU A 138 12.25 10.14 -20.58
N GLU A 139 11.84 10.04 -21.82
CA GLU A 139 12.05 8.85 -22.67
C GLU A 139 13.48 8.74 -23.24
N GLY A 140 14.32 9.74 -23.00
CA GLY A 140 15.64 9.85 -23.64
C GLY A 140 16.80 9.12 -22.96
N GLN A 141 16.59 8.31 -21.94
CA GLN A 141 17.66 7.47 -21.41
C GLN A 141 17.64 6.07 -22.06
N PRO A 142 18.65 5.73 -22.85
CA PRO A 142 18.71 4.45 -23.52
C PRO A 142 18.85 3.33 -22.49
N GLY A 143 17.96 2.35 -22.52
CA GLY A 143 18.14 1.05 -21.88
C GLY A 143 17.17 0.64 -20.79
N VAL A 144 16.18 1.46 -20.40
CA VAL A 144 15.24 1.08 -19.34
C VAL A 144 13.80 1.12 -19.85
N ALA A 145 13.35 0.02 -20.41
CA ALA A 145 11.91 -0.21 -20.57
C ALA A 145 11.31 -0.42 -19.18
N LYS A 146 10.83 0.67 -18.54
CA LYS A 146 10.11 0.54 -17.27
C LYS A 146 8.81 -0.24 -17.50
N PRO A 147 8.48 -1.21 -16.65
CA PRO A 147 7.21 -1.91 -16.75
C PRO A 147 6.08 -0.90 -16.58
N ARG A 148 5.28 -0.72 -17.63
CA ARG A 148 4.12 0.19 -17.61
C ARG A 148 2.92 -0.41 -16.91
N SER A 149 2.85 -1.73 -16.84
CA SER A 149 1.73 -2.45 -16.25
C SER A 149 2.03 -2.95 -14.85
N PHE A 150 0.98 -3.11 -14.05
CA PHE A 150 1.06 -3.81 -12.77
C PHE A 150 1.74 -5.19 -12.95
N PRO A 151 2.51 -5.67 -11.96
CA PRO A 151 3.20 -6.94 -12.04
C PRO A 151 2.31 -8.09 -12.48
N PRO A 152 2.83 -9.06 -13.25
CA PRO A 152 2.03 -10.15 -13.82
C PRO A 152 1.36 -10.97 -12.72
N THR A 153 0.10 -11.32 -12.94
CA THR A 153 -0.68 -12.14 -12.03
C THR A 153 -0.90 -13.54 -12.60
N ARG A 154 -1.04 -14.54 -11.73
CA ARG A 154 -1.45 -15.88 -12.09
C ARG A 154 -2.79 -16.18 -11.42
N PHE A 155 -3.75 -16.75 -12.15
CA PHE A 155 -5.11 -17.02 -11.66
C PHE A 155 -5.74 -15.81 -10.92
N VAL A 156 -5.56 -14.62 -11.44
CA VAL A 156 -6.16 -13.37 -10.95
C VAL A 156 -5.57 -12.83 -9.63
N ILE A 157 -5.23 -13.70 -8.67
CA ILE A 157 -4.90 -13.32 -7.29
C ILE A 157 -3.48 -13.67 -6.86
N PHE A 158 -2.82 -14.58 -7.59
CA PHE A 158 -1.46 -15.01 -7.24
C PHE A 158 -0.40 -14.17 -7.95
N ARG A 159 0.79 -14.10 -7.37
CA ARG A 159 1.89 -13.23 -7.78
C ARG A 159 1.52 -11.76 -7.58
N GLY A 160 1.45 -10.94 -8.61
CA GLY A 160 1.10 -9.52 -8.47
C GLY A 160 2.03 -8.81 -7.49
N VAL A 161 1.51 -8.36 -6.34
CA VAL A 161 2.32 -7.67 -5.31
C VAL A 161 3.43 -8.54 -4.71
N LYS A 162 3.31 -9.88 -4.77
CA LYS A 162 4.39 -10.79 -4.34
C LYS A 162 5.62 -10.74 -5.27
N CYS A 163 5.52 -10.12 -6.46
CA CYS A 163 6.67 -9.68 -7.23
C CYS A 163 7.21 -8.38 -6.63
N GLU A 164 7.86 -8.48 -5.49
CA GLU A 164 8.19 -7.36 -4.60
C GLU A 164 8.88 -6.19 -5.31
N LEU A 165 10.01 -6.43 -5.97
CA LEU A 165 10.77 -5.38 -6.65
C LEU A 165 9.96 -4.70 -7.76
N ARG A 166 9.21 -5.46 -8.54
CA ARG A 166 8.34 -4.93 -9.60
C ARG A 166 7.17 -4.15 -9.02
N PHE A 167 6.59 -4.63 -7.93
CA PHE A 167 5.50 -3.94 -7.26
C PHE A 167 5.96 -2.63 -6.62
N LYS A 168 7.07 -2.65 -5.89
CA LYS A 168 7.67 -1.44 -5.28
C LYS A 168 8.04 -0.40 -6.34
N SER A 169 8.64 -0.83 -7.45
CA SER A 169 8.93 0.06 -8.59
C SER A 169 7.64 0.62 -9.21
N TYR A 170 6.64 -0.23 -9.45
CA TYR A 170 5.35 0.19 -9.98
C TYR A 170 4.65 1.21 -9.07
N ALA A 171 4.61 0.95 -7.78
CA ALA A 171 4.01 1.86 -6.80
C ALA A 171 4.72 3.23 -6.80
N ARG A 172 6.06 3.26 -6.80
CA ARG A 172 6.85 4.51 -6.88
C ARG A 172 6.59 5.27 -8.18
N ASP A 173 6.58 4.56 -9.30
CA ASP A 173 6.36 5.19 -10.61
C ASP A 173 4.93 5.72 -10.80
N SER A 174 3.97 5.23 -10.02
CA SER A 174 2.57 5.69 -10.01
C SER A 174 2.34 6.92 -9.12
N MET A 175 3.30 7.28 -8.27
CA MET A 175 3.16 8.39 -7.33
C MET A 175 3.11 9.73 -8.05
N LEU A 176 2.18 10.59 -7.61
CA LEU A 176 2.16 12.00 -7.96
C LEU A 176 2.99 12.80 -6.94
N PRO A 177 3.79 13.78 -7.40
CA PRO A 177 4.51 14.67 -6.50
C PRO A 177 3.52 15.54 -5.73
N HIS A 178 3.75 15.72 -4.43
CA HIS A 178 2.98 16.69 -3.67
C HIS A 178 3.58 18.09 -3.82
N VAL A 179 2.70 19.06 -3.92
CA VAL A 179 3.07 20.48 -3.86
C VAL A 179 3.02 20.99 -2.42
N TYR A 180 2.06 20.48 -1.64
CA TYR A 180 1.85 20.90 -0.26
C TYR A 180 1.22 19.78 0.57
N ARG A 181 1.66 19.68 1.83
CA ARG A 181 1.07 18.79 2.84
C ARG A 181 0.91 19.54 4.15
N PHE A 182 -0.25 19.39 4.77
CA PHE A 182 -0.52 19.84 6.13
C PHE A 182 -0.84 18.63 7.01
N ASP A 183 -0.19 18.57 8.16
CA ASP A 183 -0.43 17.56 9.17
C ASP A 183 -0.59 18.25 10.53
N ALA A 184 -1.80 18.19 11.08
CA ALA A 184 -2.11 18.89 12.32
C ALA A 184 -1.51 18.23 13.56
N CYS A 185 -1.33 16.91 13.55
CA CYS A 185 -0.99 16.14 14.75
C CYS A 185 0.32 15.35 14.65
N ASN A 186 0.74 14.95 13.45
CA ASN A 186 1.93 14.14 13.16
C ASN A 186 2.11 12.96 14.17
N ARG A 187 1.02 12.25 14.45
CA ARG A 187 1.01 11.12 15.38
C ARG A 187 0.90 9.82 14.60
N THR A 188 1.67 8.83 15.00
CA THR A 188 1.57 7.48 14.43
C THR A 188 0.29 6.78 14.88
N VAL A 189 -0.11 5.75 14.14
CA VAL A 189 -1.27 4.90 14.50
C VAL A 189 -1.11 4.32 15.90
N ASP A 190 0.10 3.87 16.24
CA ASP A 190 0.40 3.31 17.57
C ASP A 190 0.22 4.36 18.69
N GLN A 191 0.67 5.59 18.47
CA GLN A 191 0.48 6.69 19.42
C GLN A 191 -1.01 7.04 19.58
N ILE A 192 -1.78 7.00 18.50
CA ILE A 192 -3.24 7.24 18.54
C ILE A 192 -3.94 6.11 19.28
N ASN A 193 -3.59 4.86 19.01
CA ASN A 193 -4.16 3.69 19.68
C ASN A 193 -3.83 3.66 21.16
N LEU A 194 -2.58 3.99 21.53
CA LEU A 194 -2.16 4.09 22.91
C LEU A 194 -2.94 5.19 23.64
N ALA A 195 -3.04 6.39 23.07
CA ALA A 195 -3.79 7.50 23.65
C ALA A 195 -5.29 7.19 23.80
N THR A 196 -5.87 6.49 22.80
CA THR A 196 -7.27 6.05 22.86
C THR A 196 -7.47 5.00 23.93
N GLY A 197 -6.59 3.99 24.00
CA GLY A 197 -6.63 2.96 25.03
C GLY A 197 -6.46 3.54 26.43
N LEU A 198 -5.56 4.50 26.61
CA LEU A 198 -5.38 5.20 27.89
C LEU A 198 -6.63 5.99 28.27
N ARG A 199 -7.23 6.72 27.35
CA ARG A 199 -8.49 7.42 27.58
C ARG A 199 -9.60 6.45 28.03
N ASP A 200 -9.77 5.35 27.31
CA ASP A 200 -10.81 4.36 27.59
C ASP A 200 -10.54 3.64 28.94
N ALA A 201 -9.27 3.42 29.31
CA ALA A 201 -8.89 2.88 30.59
C ALA A 201 -9.16 3.86 31.76
N LEU A 202 -8.97 5.16 31.54
CA LEU A 202 -9.21 6.19 32.59
C LEU A 202 -10.69 6.51 32.78
N PHE A 203 -11.50 6.45 31.74
CA PHE A 203 -12.91 6.83 31.77
C PHE A 203 -13.88 5.62 31.71
N GLY A 204 -13.35 4.41 31.43
CA GLY A 204 -14.11 3.17 31.42
C GLY A 204 -14.24 2.51 32.82
N GLU A 205 -14.89 1.35 32.87
CA GLU A 205 -14.89 0.51 34.05
C GLU A 205 -13.47 -0.01 34.36
N ARG A 206 -13.07 0.10 35.63
CA ARG A 206 -11.75 -0.38 36.03
C ARG A 206 -11.67 -1.89 36.00
N ASN A 207 -10.72 -2.42 35.21
CA ASN A 207 -10.41 -3.84 35.12
C ASN A 207 -8.90 -4.04 34.87
N GLU A 208 -8.40 -5.27 35.06
CA GLU A 208 -6.97 -5.59 34.89
C GLU A 208 -6.41 -5.14 33.51
N LYS A 209 -7.19 -5.28 32.43
CA LYS A 209 -6.78 -4.86 31.08
C LYS A 209 -6.55 -3.35 30.99
N ASN A 210 -7.39 -2.57 31.68
CA ASN A 210 -7.25 -1.12 31.72
C ASN A 210 -6.03 -0.69 32.55
N ASP A 211 -5.75 -1.36 33.68
CA ASP A 211 -4.57 -1.11 34.47
C ASP A 211 -3.27 -1.41 33.71
N ASP A 212 -3.22 -2.49 32.89
CA ASP A 212 -2.09 -2.80 32.00
C ASP A 212 -1.86 -1.72 30.93
N VAL A 213 -2.92 -1.15 30.35
CA VAL A 213 -2.81 -0.06 29.37
C VAL A 213 -2.25 1.20 30.01
N ILE A 214 -2.69 1.52 31.22
CA ILE A 214 -2.20 2.68 31.99
C ILE A 214 -0.71 2.50 32.32
N MET A 215 -0.29 1.31 32.76
CA MET A 215 1.10 1.04 33.06
C MET A 215 2.01 1.17 31.84
N ARG A 216 1.62 0.64 30.70
CA ARG A 216 2.38 0.80 29.43
C ARG A 216 2.51 2.27 29.01
N ALA A 217 1.47 3.08 29.22
CA ALA A 217 1.52 4.50 28.88
C ALA A 217 2.43 5.33 29.79
N ILE A 218 2.73 4.84 31.00
CA ILE A 218 3.65 5.50 31.95
C ILE A 218 5.11 5.17 31.62
N GLU A 219 5.37 4.00 31.02
CA GLU A 219 6.72 3.51 30.69
C GLU A 219 7.26 4.07 29.35
N THR A 220 6.42 4.71 28.53
CA THR A 220 6.78 5.34 27.24
C THR A 220 6.95 6.84 27.37
#